data_b67ac4bdf8d231ffb9ccdc20c4676134
#
_entry.id   b67ac4bdf8d231ffb9ccdc20c4676134
#
_cell.length_a   1.000
_cell.length_b   1.000
_cell.length_c   1.000
_cell.angle_alpha   90.00
_cell.angle_beta   90.00
_cell.angle_gamma   90.00
#
_symmetry.space_group_name_H-M   'P 1'
#
loop_
_entity.id
_entity.type
_entity.pdbx_description
1 polymer ?
#
loop_
_entity_poly.entity_id
_entity_poly.type
_entity_poly.pdbx_seq_one_letter_code
_entity_poly.pdbx_strand_id
1 'polypeptide(L)'
;MPGEASRPRASSGRPAKAGAEIRGDVLLTLAQLRLATPHQLKALLLPHHQETDYIRRALRNLLDDRLVGRTHRAQQSYWYCTPAGLAEAAASGELAPKAGRTTGQRAAARTGLREHALALVDTVIAFHHAEAADQADWQVEVAHPTPAGSLVPDGVVLMNNGSHAFVEIDRTMSYARLLAKLERYDAYRNAPASGRGNAARAPRSHWQETYSGPSLERPFPPLLFVFAPAQRRAAPATREAAFHDRALPNWRITVATTTLPLLTAHGPERPVWRVVGQGENRRSLAALPAPR
;
A
#
# COMPACT_ATOMS: atom_id res chain seq x y z
N MET A 1 -3.26 52.79 -41.08
CA MET A 1 -2.95 51.37 -41.23
C MET A 1 -2.15 50.93 -40.02
N PRO A 2 -2.71 50.29 -38.98
CA PRO A 2 -1.93 49.77 -37.87
C PRO A 2 -1.51 48.31 -38.16
N GLY A 3 -0.22 48.05 -37.89
CA GLY A 3 0.45 46.80 -38.16
C GLY A 3 -0.08 45.62 -37.32
N GLU A 4 -0.17 44.53 -37.96
CA GLU A 4 -0.56 43.23 -37.47
C GLU A 4 0.54 42.67 -36.54
N ALA A 5 0.26 42.61 -35.22
CA ALA A 5 1.13 42.03 -34.23
C ALA A 5 1.12 40.51 -34.36
N SER A 6 2.22 39.94 -34.84
CA SER A 6 2.48 38.50 -34.94
C SER A 6 2.42 37.85 -33.54
N ARG A 7 1.45 36.94 -33.32
CA ARG A 7 1.36 36.12 -32.10
C ARG A 7 2.52 35.11 -32.06
N PRO A 8 3.24 34.97 -30.94
CA PRO A 8 4.28 33.98 -30.82
C PRO A 8 3.67 32.57 -30.86
N ARG A 9 4.15 31.74 -31.77
CA ARG A 9 3.85 30.30 -31.83
C ARG A 9 4.33 29.63 -30.55
N ALA A 10 3.41 29.02 -29.80
CA ALA A 10 3.75 28.19 -28.66
C ALA A 10 4.67 27.04 -29.10
N SER A 11 5.82 26.93 -28.43
CA SER A 11 6.84 25.94 -28.72
C SER A 11 6.31 24.55 -28.41
N SER A 12 6.31 23.66 -29.39
CA SER A 12 5.89 22.24 -29.36
C SER A 12 6.92 21.33 -28.65
N GLY A 13 7.66 21.83 -27.66
CA GLY A 13 8.79 21.12 -27.05
C GLY A 13 8.47 20.21 -25.85
N ARG A 14 7.21 19.91 -25.55
CA ARG A 14 6.83 19.19 -24.31
C ARG A 14 6.47 17.69 -24.36
N PRO A 15 6.20 16.99 -25.47
CA PRO A 15 5.76 15.59 -25.39
C PRO A 15 6.85 14.60 -24.97
N ALA A 16 8.12 14.87 -25.27
CA ALA A 16 9.21 13.94 -24.94
C ALA A 16 9.55 13.97 -23.44
N LYS A 17 9.50 15.13 -22.80
CA LYS A 17 9.78 15.31 -21.37
C LYS A 17 8.67 14.70 -20.51
N ALA A 18 7.41 14.93 -20.84
CA ALA A 18 6.27 14.31 -20.19
C ALA A 18 6.27 12.77 -20.32
N GLY A 19 6.72 12.24 -21.47
CA GLY A 19 6.86 10.79 -21.67
C GLY A 19 7.98 10.16 -20.84
N ALA A 20 9.07 10.88 -20.57
CA ALA A 20 10.16 10.45 -19.72
C ALA A 20 9.78 10.48 -18.23
N GLU A 21 9.05 11.49 -17.79
CA GLU A 21 8.50 11.59 -16.43
C GLU A 21 7.58 10.43 -16.11
N ILE A 22 6.57 10.17 -16.94
CA ILE A 22 5.65 9.02 -16.78
C ILE A 22 6.40 7.68 -16.74
N ARG A 23 7.47 7.52 -17.51
CA ARG A 23 8.26 6.29 -17.50
C ARG A 23 8.95 6.08 -16.15
N GLY A 24 9.52 7.14 -15.57
CA GLY A 24 10.11 7.12 -14.24
C GLY A 24 9.08 6.77 -13.17
N ASP A 25 7.94 7.47 -13.16
CA ASP A 25 6.84 7.25 -12.21
C ASP A 25 6.30 5.82 -12.28
N VAL A 26 6.13 5.24 -13.47
CA VAL A 26 5.71 3.85 -13.66
C VAL A 26 6.72 2.88 -13.05
N LEU A 27 8.03 3.11 -13.24
CA LEU A 27 9.09 2.27 -12.69
C LEU A 27 9.11 2.35 -11.15
N LEU A 28 9.06 3.54 -10.58
CA LEU A 28 9.02 3.79 -9.14
C LEU A 28 7.79 3.14 -8.49
N THR A 29 6.61 3.36 -9.07
CA THR A 29 5.36 2.76 -8.58
C THR A 29 5.41 1.23 -8.61
N LEU A 30 5.92 0.62 -9.69
CA LEU A 30 6.10 -0.84 -9.76
C LEU A 30 7.15 -1.36 -8.76
N ALA A 31 8.22 -0.62 -8.54
CA ALA A 31 9.23 -1.00 -7.56
C ALA A 31 8.68 -0.97 -6.14
N GLN A 32 7.84 0.00 -5.82
CA GLN A 32 7.19 0.15 -4.52
C GLN A 32 6.08 -0.87 -4.30
N LEU A 33 5.13 -0.98 -5.23
CA LEU A 33 3.93 -1.83 -5.09
C LEU A 33 4.16 -3.28 -5.50
N ARG A 34 5.33 -3.60 -6.06
CA ARG A 34 5.78 -4.93 -6.49
C ARG A 34 5.09 -5.48 -7.74
N LEU A 35 3.81 -5.28 -7.89
CA LEU A 35 3.00 -5.80 -9.00
C LEU A 35 1.84 -4.86 -9.26
N ALA A 36 1.55 -4.55 -10.51
CA ALA A 36 0.34 -3.82 -10.90
C ALA A 36 -0.13 -4.18 -12.32
N THR A 37 -1.37 -3.85 -12.61
CA THR A 37 -1.93 -3.84 -13.98
C THR A 37 -1.78 -2.45 -14.60
N PRO A 38 -1.85 -2.31 -15.95
CA PRO A 38 -1.87 -1.01 -16.59
C PRO A 38 -3.01 -0.10 -16.12
N HIS A 39 -4.18 -0.68 -15.79
CA HIS A 39 -5.32 0.07 -15.27
C HIS A 39 -5.06 0.61 -13.85
N GLN A 40 -4.44 -0.18 -12.99
CA GLN A 40 -4.07 0.26 -11.63
C GLN A 40 -2.99 1.36 -11.69
N LEU A 41 -1.97 1.20 -12.52
CA LEU A 41 -0.96 2.25 -12.74
C LEU A 41 -1.59 3.53 -13.29
N LYS A 42 -2.53 3.42 -14.22
CA LYS A 42 -3.28 4.56 -14.75
C LYS A 42 -4.10 5.25 -13.65
N ALA A 43 -4.77 4.47 -12.79
CA ALA A 43 -5.56 5.02 -11.70
C ALA A 43 -4.72 5.82 -10.69
N LEU A 44 -3.48 5.41 -10.45
CA LEU A 44 -2.54 6.11 -9.56
C LEU A 44 -1.87 7.32 -10.22
N LEU A 45 -1.34 7.14 -11.44
CA LEU A 45 -0.45 8.13 -12.06
C LEU A 45 -1.17 9.11 -12.99
N LEU A 46 -2.30 8.69 -13.57
CA LEU A 46 -3.07 9.45 -14.54
C LEU A 46 -4.58 9.34 -14.28
N PRO A 47 -5.07 9.70 -13.07
CA PRO A 47 -6.46 9.47 -12.68
C PRO A 47 -7.47 10.13 -13.62
N HIS A 48 -7.13 11.28 -14.20
CA HIS A 48 -8.01 12.06 -15.10
C HIS A 48 -7.99 11.58 -16.56
N HIS A 49 -7.06 10.67 -16.95
CA HIS A 49 -7.04 10.11 -18.29
C HIS A 49 -8.02 8.95 -18.39
N GLN A 50 -8.74 8.86 -19.53
CA GLN A 50 -9.67 7.75 -19.73
C GLN A 50 -8.94 6.47 -20.16
N GLU A 51 -7.89 6.59 -20.99
CA GLU A 51 -7.18 5.46 -21.60
C GLU A 51 -5.85 5.15 -20.91
N THR A 52 -5.36 3.94 -21.15
CA THR A 52 -4.11 3.42 -20.59
C THR A 52 -2.92 3.55 -21.53
N ASP A 53 -3.04 4.22 -22.66
CA ASP A 53 -2.04 4.18 -23.75
C ASP A 53 -0.68 4.77 -23.33
N TYR A 54 -0.67 5.85 -22.57
CA TYR A 54 0.57 6.41 -22.02
C TYR A 54 1.27 5.43 -21.09
N ILE A 55 0.53 4.79 -20.19
CA ILE A 55 1.07 3.77 -19.30
C ILE A 55 1.57 2.56 -20.08
N ARG A 56 0.80 2.07 -21.06
CA ARG A 56 1.21 0.94 -21.91
C ARG A 56 2.46 1.25 -22.74
N ARG A 57 2.61 2.48 -23.21
CA ARG A 57 3.82 2.93 -23.92
C ARG A 57 5.02 2.96 -22.98
N ALA A 58 4.89 3.55 -21.80
CA ALA A 58 5.93 3.56 -20.76
C ALA A 58 6.36 2.14 -20.39
N LEU A 59 5.40 1.24 -20.16
CA LEU A 59 5.67 -0.16 -19.82
C LEU A 59 6.38 -0.92 -20.96
N ARG A 60 6.07 -0.65 -22.24
CA ARG A 60 6.79 -1.25 -23.37
C ARG A 60 8.24 -0.74 -23.42
N ASN A 61 8.47 0.54 -23.30
CA ASN A 61 9.82 1.11 -23.27
C ASN A 61 10.66 0.54 -22.11
N LEU A 62 10.07 0.42 -20.90
CA LEU A 62 10.73 -0.21 -19.76
C LEU A 62 11.00 -1.70 -19.96
N LEU A 63 10.14 -2.39 -20.71
CA LEU A 63 10.35 -3.80 -21.06
C LEU A 63 11.49 -3.97 -22.08
N ASP A 64 11.56 -3.10 -23.07
CA ASP A 64 12.64 -3.10 -24.10
C ASP A 64 14.00 -2.83 -23.42
N ASP A 65 14.02 -1.96 -22.39
CA ASP A 65 15.19 -1.70 -21.55
C ASP A 65 15.44 -2.79 -20.49
N ARG A 66 14.63 -3.83 -20.42
CA ARG A 66 14.71 -4.94 -19.46
C ARG A 66 14.57 -4.53 -17.99
N LEU A 67 13.98 -3.36 -17.71
CA LEU A 67 13.75 -2.88 -16.36
C LEU A 67 12.49 -3.46 -15.73
N VAL A 68 11.52 -3.87 -16.55
CA VAL A 68 10.30 -4.54 -16.08
C VAL A 68 10.09 -5.87 -16.80
N GLY A 69 9.34 -6.75 -16.14
CA GLY A 69 8.83 -7.97 -16.72
C GLY A 69 7.31 -8.00 -16.70
N ARG A 70 6.72 -8.90 -17.50
CA ARG A 70 5.27 -9.08 -17.54
C ARG A 70 4.88 -10.55 -17.55
N THR A 71 3.69 -10.83 -17.00
CA THR A 71 3.02 -12.13 -17.11
C THR A 71 1.63 -11.90 -17.68
N HIS A 72 1.24 -12.68 -18.68
CA HIS A 72 -0.10 -12.67 -19.23
C HIS A 72 -0.96 -13.79 -18.64
N ARG A 73 -2.21 -13.48 -18.33
CA ARG A 73 -3.25 -14.46 -18.01
C ARG A 73 -4.58 -13.98 -18.59
N ALA A 74 -5.21 -14.81 -19.39
CA ALA A 74 -6.40 -14.44 -20.15
C ALA A 74 -6.18 -13.12 -20.91
N GLN A 75 -7.01 -12.11 -20.67
CA GLN A 75 -6.94 -10.81 -21.34
C GLN A 75 -6.16 -9.75 -20.56
N GLN A 76 -5.50 -10.11 -19.42
CA GLN A 76 -4.85 -9.17 -18.54
C GLN A 76 -3.34 -9.40 -18.45
N SER A 77 -2.58 -8.31 -18.42
CA SER A 77 -1.15 -8.33 -18.17
C SER A 77 -0.83 -7.76 -16.79
N TYR A 78 0.13 -8.40 -16.14
CA TYR A 78 0.64 -8.07 -14.81
C TYR A 78 2.10 -7.71 -14.92
N TRP A 79 2.48 -6.56 -14.39
CA TRP A 79 3.79 -5.97 -14.56
C TRP A 79 4.52 -5.87 -13.23
N TYR A 80 5.83 -6.09 -13.26
CA TYR A 80 6.71 -6.07 -12.08
C TYR A 80 8.12 -5.63 -12.50
N CYS A 81 8.90 -5.08 -11.56
CA CYS A 81 10.29 -4.74 -11.81
C CYS A 81 11.17 -5.99 -11.88
N THR A 82 12.14 -5.99 -12.80
CA THR A 82 13.29 -6.90 -12.80
C THR A 82 14.29 -6.48 -11.72
N PRO A 83 15.33 -7.29 -11.41
CA PRO A 83 16.42 -6.84 -10.54
C PRO A 83 17.09 -5.55 -11.04
N ALA A 84 17.29 -5.39 -12.34
CA ALA A 84 17.81 -4.18 -12.95
C ALA A 84 16.87 -2.97 -12.74
N GLY A 85 15.55 -3.16 -12.93
CA GLY A 85 14.57 -2.12 -12.68
C GLY A 85 14.48 -1.70 -11.21
N LEU A 86 14.65 -2.64 -10.27
CA LEU A 86 14.71 -2.32 -8.85
C LEU A 86 15.96 -1.52 -8.49
N ALA A 87 17.11 -1.85 -9.10
CA ALA A 87 18.35 -1.11 -8.91
C ALA A 87 18.24 0.32 -9.47
N GLU A 88 17.66 0.47 -10.67
CA GLU A 88 17.41 1.76 -11.30
C GLU A 88 16.47 2.62 -10.46
N ALA A 89 15.35 2.05 -10.00
CA ALA A 89 14.42 2.75 -9.12
C ALA A 89 15.06 3.15 -7.77
N ALA A 90 15.93 2.34 -7.21
CA ALA A 90 16.66 2.66 -5.99
C ALA A 90 17.71 3.77 -6.19
N ALA A 91 18.30 3.89 -7.39
CA ALA A 91 19.27 4.92 -7.73
C ALA A 91 18.66 6.32 -7.76
N SER A 92 17.32 6.46 -7.92
CA SER A 92 16.63 7.75 -7.81
C SER A 92 16.70 8.36 -6.40
N GLY A 93 16.98 7.54 -5.37
CA GLY A 93 16.97 7.95 -3.97
C GLY A 93 15.59 8.02 -3.32
N GLU A 94 14.51 7.84 -4.08
CA GLU A 94 13.13 7.90 -3.59
C GLU A 94 12.68 6.61 -2.89
N LEU A 95 13.36 5.50 -3.16
CA LEU A 95 13.04 4.21 -2.55
C LEU A 95 14.12 3.78 -1.54
N ALA A 96 13.67 3.23 -0.42
CA ALA A 96 14.59 2.66 0.56
C ALA A 96 15.47 1.55 -0.06
N PRO A 97 16.78 1.48 0.27
CA PRO A 97 17.75 0.55 -0.34
C PRO A 97 17.41 -0.94 -0.26
N LYS A 98 16.39 -1.33 0.51
CA LYS A 98 15.92 -2.72 0.68
C LYS A 98 15.02 -3.25 -0.45
N ALA A 99 14.85 -2.50 -1.52
CA ALA A 99 14.03 -2.88 -2.67
C ALA A 99 14.51 -4.14 -3.45
N GLY A 100 15.62 -4.73 -3.10
CA GLY A 100 16.28 -5.83 -3.85
C GLY A 100 15.60 -7.21 -3.86
N ARG A 101 14.33 -7.34 -3.42
CA ARG A 101 13.64 -8.64 -3.48
C ARG A 101 12.73 -8.71 -4.71
N THR A 102 12.93 -9.75 -5.53
CA THR A 102 12.09 -10.09 -6.70
C THR A 102 10.69 -10.62 -6.30
N THR A 103 10.06 -10.02 -5.28
CA THR A 103 8.74 -10.44 -4.78
C THR A 103 7.66 -10.24 -5.84
N GLY A 104 7.76 -9.19 -6.66
CA GLY A 104 6.84 -8.92 -7.76
C GLY A 104 6.80 -10.01 -8.81
N GLN A 105 7.94 -10.51 -9.27
CA GLN A 105 8.01 -11.64 -10.21
C GLN A 105 7.39 -12.91 -9.61
N ARG A 106 7.67 -13.20 -8.35
CA ARG A 106 7.08 -14.34 -7.64
C ARG A 106 5.58 -14.20 -7.47
N ALA A 107 5.10 -12.99 -7.16
CA ALA A 107 3.67 -12.69 -7.07
C ALA A 107 2.99 -12.87 -8.43
N ALA A 108 3.56 -12.36 -9.53
CA ALA A 108 3.03 -12.51 -10.86
C ALA A 108 2.87 -13.98 -11.29
N ALA A 109 3.80 -14.84 -10.88
CA ALA A 109 3.82 -16.26 -11.25
C ALA A 109 2.72 -17.09 -10.55
N ARG A 110 2.33 -16.76 -9.32
CA ARG A 110 1.40 -17.53 -8.49
C ARG A 110 0.06 -16.82 -8.35
N THR A 111 -1.04 -17.46 -8.80
CA THR A 111 -2.39 -16.84 -8.79
C THR A 111 -2.78 -16.27 -7.42
N GLY A 112 -2.63 -17.02 -6.35
CA GLY A 112 -3.02 -16.54 -5.00
C GLY A 112 -2.22 -15.32 -4.54
N LEU A 113 -0.90 -15.31 -4.78
CA LEU A 113 -0.03 -14.18 -4.44
C LEU A 113 -0.31 -12.96 -5.35
N ARG A 114 -0.55 -13.21 -6.65
CA ARG A 114 -0.90 -12.16 -7.61
C ARG A 114 -2.17 -11.43 -7.22
N GLU A 115 -3.22 -12.16 -6.97
CA GLU A 115 -4.50 -11.58 -6.60
C GLU A 115 -4.46 -10.86 -5.24
N HIS A 116 -3.61 -11.33 -4.31
CA HIS A 116 -3.36 -10.66 -3.05
C HIS A 116 -2.64 -9.32 -3.28
N ALA A 117 -1.57 -9.31 -4.06
CA ALA A 117 -0.84 -8.09 -4.41
C ALA A 117 -1.73 -7.07 -5.13
N LEU A 118 -2.59 -7.52 -6.07
CA LEU A 118 -3.53 -6.63 -6.75
C LEU A 118 -4.57 -6.02 -5.80
N ALA A 119 -5.06 -6.80 -4.84
CA ALA A 119 -5.99 -6.28 -3.82
C ALA A 119 -5.33 -5.24 -2.91
N LEU A 120 -4.03 -5.36 -2.63
CA LEU A 120 -3.27 -4.32 -1.95
C LEU A 120 -3.19 -3.06 -2.81
N VAL A 121 -2.88 -3.18 -4.10
CA VAL A 121 -2.84 -2.02 -5.02
C VAL A 121 -4.20 -1.34 -5.12
N ASP A 122 -5.30 -2.09 -5.19
CA ASP A 122 -6.66 -1.52 -5.16
C ASP A 122 -6.94 -0.77 -3.86
N THR A 123 -6.39 -1.25 -2.73
CA THR A 123 -6.46 -0.54 -1.44
C THR A 123 -5.66 0.77 -1.49
N VAL A 124 -4.44 0.75 -2.02
CA VAL A 124 -3.62 1.97 -2.23
C VAL A 124 -4.36 2.98 -3.09
N ILE A 125 -4.97 2.54 -4.20
CA ILE A 125 -5.78 3.40 -5.08
C ILE A 125 -6.94 4.05 -4.32
N ALA A 126 -7.65 3.29 -3.48
CA ALA A 126 -8.76 3.83 -2.69
C ALA A 126 -8.32 4.93 -1.71
N PHE A 127 -7.14 4.77 -1.09
CA PHE A 127 -6.55 5.79 -0.21
C PHE A 127 -6.08 7.02 -1.01
N HIS A 128 -5.41 6.80 -2.13
CA HIS A 128 -4.90 7.86 -3.01
C HIS A 128 -6.04 8.71 -3.60
N HIS A 129 -7.09 8.09 -4.13
CA HIS A 129 -8.25 8.79 -4.70
C HIS A 129 -9.06 9.56 -3.66
N ALA A 130 -9.04 9.14 -2.41
CA ALA A 130 -9.70 9.84 -1.29
C ALA A 130 -8.80 10.90 -0.65
N GLU A 131 -7.60 11.13 -1.18
CA GLU A 131 -6.59 12.04 -0.63
C GLU A 131 -6.25 11.74 0.84
N ALA A 132 -6.41 10.47 1.27
CA ALA A 132 -6.08 10.03 2.63
C ALA A 132 -4.58 9.75 2.80
N ALA A 133 -3.93 9.31 1.74
CA ALA A 133 -2.48 9.11 1.65
C ALA A 133 -2.03 9.11 0.20
N ASP A 134 -0.81 9.59 -0.07
CA ASP A 134 -0.20 9.43 -1.40
C ASP A 134 0.26 7.98 -1.60
N GLN A 135 0.36 7.54 -2.86
CA GLN A 135 0.93 6.24 -3.19
C GLN A 135 2.39 6.11 -2.73
N ALA A 136 3.16 7.20 -2.75
CA ALA A 136 4.55 7.23 -2.33
C ALA A 136 4.73 6.97 -0.82
N ASP A 137 3.69 7.20 -0.02
CA ASP A 137 3.70 7.06 1.43
C ASP A 137 3.44 5.63 1.92
N TRP A 138 3.37 4.67 1.01
CA TRP A 138 3.19 3.26 1.33
C TRP A 138 4.51 2.50 1.38
N GLN A 139 4.68 1.70 2.43
CA GLN A 139 5.76 0.73 2.57
C GLN A 139 5.17 -0.68 2.44
N VAL A 140 5.50 -1.40 1.38
CA VAL A 140 4.94 -2.71 1.06
C VAL A 140 5.89 -3.82 1.48
N GLU A 141 5.40 -4.81 2.23
CA GLU A 141 6.16 -5.99 2.69
C GLU A 141 7.47 -5.65 3.42
N VAL A 142 7.47 -4.64 4.28
CA VAL A 142 8.63 -4.28 5.10
C VAL A 142 8.64 -5.11 6.39
N ALA A 143 9.77 -5.77 6.67
CA ALA A 143 9.92 -6.59 7.85
C ALA A 143 10.19 -5.75 9.11
N HIS A 144 9.46 -6.02 10.17
CA HIS A 144 9.60 -5.41 11.49
C HIS A 144 10.11 -6.44 12.50
N PRO A 145 11.08 -6.12 13.34
CA PRO A 145 11.62 -7.06 14.31
C PRO A 145 10.56 -7.38 15.39
N THR A 146 10.49 -8.64 15.77
CA THR A 146 9.74 -9.10 16.94
C THR A 146 10.59 -10.07 17.76
N PRO A 147 10.29 -10.30 19.05
CA PRO A 147 11.05 -11.26 19.84
C PRO A 147 11.09 -12.67 19.25
N ALA A 148 10.04 -13.06 18.51
CA ALA A 148 9.90 -14.39 17.90
C ALA A 148 10.24 -14.43 16.39
N GLY A 149 10.92 -13.41 15.86
CA GLY A 149 11.28 -13.34 14.44
C GLY A 149 10.94 -12.01 13.80
N SER A 150 10.12 -11.98 12.75
CA SER A 150 9.70 -10.73 12.10
C SER A 150 8.20 -10.71 11.82
N LEU A 151 7.62 -9.52 11.96
CA LEU A 151 6.30 -9.18 11.46
C LEU A 151 6.48 -8.51 10.09
N VAL A 152 5.75 -8.99 9.09
CA VAL A 152 5.73 -8.39 7.75
C VAL A 152 4.29 -7.99 7.43
N PRO A 153 3.89 -6.74 7.63
CA PRO A 153 2.63 -6.20 7.15
C PRO A 153 2.54 -6.28 5.62
N ASP A 154 1.34 -6.42 5.09
CA ASP A 154 1.15 -6.29 3.64
C ASP A 154 1.45 -4.84 3.20
N GLY A 155 1.06 -3.85 4.02
CA GLY A 155 1.44 -2.46 3.86
C GLY A 155 1.52 -1.69 5.17
N VAL A 156 2.33 -0.64 5.18
CA VAL A 156 2.29 0.43 6.18
C VAL A 156 2.10 1.72 5.42
N VAL A 157 1.12 2.52 5.82
CA VAL A 157 0.80 3.79 5.18
C VAL A 157 1.05 4.95 6.12
N LEU A 158 1.70 6.01 5.63
CA LEU A 158 1.71 7.33 6.23
C LEU A 158 0.54 8.12 5.66
N MET A 159 -0.38 8.52 6.51
CA MET A 159 -1.56 9.27 6.10
C MET A 159 -1.29 10.78 6.07
N ASN A 160 -2.08 11.54 5.31
CA ASN A 160 -1.92 12.99 5.14
C ASN A 160 -2.03 13.78 6.46
N ASN A 161 -2.67 13.20 7.48
CA ASN A 161 -2.68 13.75 8.84
C ASN A 161 -1.41 13.46 9.66
N GLY A 162 -0.40 12.84 9.04
CA GLY A 162 0.88 12.48 9.62
C GLY A 162 0.85 11.25 10.53
N SER A 163 -0.26 10.53 10.65
CA SER A 163 -0.33 9.27 11.40
C SER A 163 -0.05 8.07 10.49
N HIS A 164 0.39 6.96 11.09
CA HIS A 164 0.60 5.71 10.36
C HIS A 164 -0.53 4.73 10.62
N ALA A 165 -0.73 3.78 9.69
CA ALA A 165 -1.56 2.60 9.90
C ALA A 165 -0.89 1.36 9.29
N PHE A 166 -1.07 0.20 9.92
CA PHE A 166 -0.76 -1.09 9.33
C PHE A 166 -1.94 -1.59 8.53
N VAL A 167 -1.68 -2.14 7.36
CA VAL A 167 -2.71 -2.66 6.45
C VAL A 167 -2.44 -4.13 6.16
N GLU A 168 -3.50 -4.93 6.28
CA GLU A 168 -3.50 -6.37 6.03
C GLU A 168 -4.63 -6.73 5.07
N ILE A 169 -4.29 -7.42 4.00
CA ILE A 169 -5.24 -7.89 3.00
C ILE A 169 -5.61 -9.34 3.30
N ASP A 170 -6.86 -9.59 3.67
CA ASP A 170 -7.33 -10.96 3.78
C ASP A 170 -8.14 -11.39 2.57
N ARG A 171 -7.70 -12.48 1.92
CA ARG A 171 -8.42 -13.16 0.84
C ARG A 171 -8.80 -14.58 1.18
N THR A 172 -7.94 -15.29 1.86
CA THR A 172 -8.07 -16.76 2.01
C THR A 172 -7.59 -17.30 3.35
N MET A 173 -7.11 -16.47 4.25
CA MET A 173 -6.61 -16.93 5.54
C MET A 173 -7.73 -17.59 6.36
N SER A 174 -7.36 -18.59 7.13
CA SER A 174 -8.23 -19.12 8.18
C SER A 174 -8.31 -18.13 9.35
N TYR A 175 -9.42 -18.16 10.07
CA TYR A 175 -9.60 -17.29 11.25
C TYR A 175 -8.50 -17.48 12.29
N ALA A 176 -8.03 -18.74 12.49
CA ALA A 176 -6.89 -19.00 13.39
C ALA A 176 -5.63 -18.23 12.96
N ARG A 177 -5.34 -18.15 11.66
CA ARG A 177 -4.19 -17.36 11.15
C ARG A 177 -4.40 -15.86 11.29
N LEU A 178 -5.62 -15.38 11.10
CA LEU A 178 -5.96 -13.97 11.32
C LEU A 178 -5.76 -13.60 12.80
N LEU A 179 -6.24 -14.42 13.73
CA LEU A 179 -6.05 -14.20 15.16
C LEU A 179 -4.57 -14.26 15.55
N ALA A 180 -3.83 -15.28 15.07
CA ALA A 180 -2.38 -15.36 15.29
C ALA A 180 -1.61 -14.14 14.72
N LYS A 181 -2.16 -13.48 13.69
CA LYS A 181 -1.59 -12.24 13.17
C LYS A 181 -1.77 -11.09 14.16
N LEU A 182 -2.92 -10.98 14.84
CA LEU A 182 -3.15 -10.02 15.92
C LEU A 182 -2.14 -10.17 17.06
N GLU A 183 -1.85 -11.42 17.47
CA GLU A 183 -0.85 -11.73 18.50
C GLU A 183 0.56 -11.26 18.09
N ARG A 184 0.92 -11.37 16.82
CA ARG A 184 2.20 -10.85 16.30
C ARG A 184 2.28 -9.33 16.36
N TYR A 185 1.19 -8.61 16.12
CA TYR A 185 1.16 -7.16 16.27
C TYR A 185 1.28 -6.74 17.73
N ASP A 186 0.67 -7.48 18.66
CA ASP A 186 0.84 -7.23 20.09
C ASP A 186 2.30 -7.49 20.54
N ALA A 187 2.91 -8.56 20.04
CA ALA A 187 4.34 -8.83 20.25
C ALA A 187 5.23 -7.73 19.66
N TYR A 188 4.91 -7.23 18.47
CA TYR A 188 5.65 -6.14 17.83
C TYR A 188 5.52 -4.83 18.62
N ARG A 189 4.34 -4.51 19.13
CA ARG A 189 4.13 -3.33 19.96
C ARG A 189 5.09 -3.27 21.14
N ASN A 190 5.44 -4.42 21.71
CA ASN A 190 6.34 -4.55 22.85
C ASN A 190 7.81 -4.83 22.42
N ALA A 191 8.11 -4.90 21.12
CA ALA A 191 9.47 -5.18 20.65
C ALA A 191 10.41 -4.00 20.96
N PRO A 192 11.58 -4.25 21.58
CA PRO A 192 12.55 -3.21 21.86
C PRO A 192 13.10 -2.61 20.57
N ALA A 193 13.47 -1.35 20.63
CA ALA A 193 14.21 -0.71 19.56
C ALA A 193 15.55 -1.40 19.33
N SER A 194 15.84 -1.78 18.09
CA SER A 194 17.12 -2.34 17.71
C SER A 194 18.13 -1.19 17.58
N GLY A 195 18.81 -0.79 18.66
CA GLY A 195 19.82 0.24 18.59
C GLY A 195 20.68 0.32 19.85
N ARG A 196 21.98 0.41 19.67
CA ARG A 196 22.95 0.82 20.70
C ARG A 196 22.78 2.31 21.00
N GLY A 197 21.68 2.68 21.61
CA GLY A 197 21.42 4.04 22.06
C GLY A 197 21.77 4.19 23.53
N ASN A 198 22.32 5.33 23.88
CA ASN A 198 22.74 5.78 25.20
C ASN A 198 21.76 5.32 26.30
N ALA A 199 22.24 4.55 27.27
CA ALA A 199 21.50 3.94 28.38
C ALA A 199 20.76 4.92 29.33
N ALA A 200 20.77 6.21 29.03
CA ALA A 200 20.14 7.26 29.84
C ALA A 200 18.69 7.57 29.45
N ARG A 201 18.15 6.98 28.35
CA ARG A 201 16.76 7.13 27.94
C ARG A 201 16.00 5.82 28.14
N ALA A 202 14.77 5.89 28.64
CA ALA A 202 13.88 4.74 28.71
C ALA A 202 13.87 3.99 27.36
N PRO A 203 14.03 2.66 27.32
CA PRO A 203 14.12 1.91 26.10
C PRO A 203 12.83 2.11 25.30
N ARG A 204 12.96 2.72 24.12
CA ARG A 204 11.86 2.87 23.18
C ARG A 204 11.59 1.55 22.48
N SER A 205 10.32 1.31 22.13
CA SER A 205 9.98 0.24 21.24
C SER A 205 10.36 0.59 19.78
N HIS A 206 10.58 -0.42 18.94
CA HIS A 206 10.93 -0.22 17.54
C HIS A 206 9.89 0.63 16.79
N TRP A 207 8.59 0.41 17.06
CA TRP A 207 7.54 1.18 16.41
C TRP A 207 7.57 2.67 16.81
N GLN A 208 7.92 2.98 18.05
CA GLN A 208 8.04 4.37 18.50
C GLN A 208 9.17 5.10 17.78
N GLU A 209 10.30 4.43 17.55
CA GLU A 209 11.40 5.03 16.78
C GLU A 209 11.06 5.20 15.31
N THR A 210 10.28 4.27 14.76
CA THR A 210 10.00 4.23 13.32
C THR A 210 8.80 5.09 12.93
N TYR A 211 7.75 5.14 13.76
CA TYR A 211 6.43 5.66 13.36
C TYR A 211 5.88 6.78 14.25
N SER A 212 6.45 7.05 15.43
CA SER A 212 5.91 8.11 16.31
C SER A 212 6.32 9.52 15.90
N GLY A 213 7.33 9.68 15.04
CA GLY A 213 7.88 10.99 14.74
C GLY A 213 8.49 11.67 15.98
N PRO A 214 8.62 12.99 16.02
CA PRO A 214 9.18 13.72 17.14
C PRO A 214 8.30 13.71 18.40
N SER A 215 6.98 13.51 18.24
CA SER A 215 6.04 13.43 19.37
C SER A 215 5.92 11.99 19.86
N LEU A 216 6.44 11.72 21.06
CA LEU A 216 6.38 10.40 21.71
C LEU A 216 4.98 9.99 22.19
N GLU A 217 4.02 10.88 22.09
CA GLU A 217 2.65 10.70 22.58
C GLU A 217 1.73 10.01 21.55
N ARG A 218 2.24 9.75 20.33
CA ARG A 218 1.41 9.08 19.33
C ARG A 218 1.09 7.65 19.77
N PRO A 219 -0.18 7.24 19.66
CA PRO A 219 -0.58 5.88 19.97
C PRO A 219 0.01 4.90 18.95
N PHE A 220 0.01 3.62 19.29
CA PHE A 220 0.37 2.56 18.35
C PHE A 220 -0.52 2.66 17.09
N PRO A 221 0.05 2.57 15.87
CA PRO A 221 -0.70 2.67 14.63
C PRO A 221 -1.86 1.66 14.57
N PRO A 222 -3.06 2.05 14.13
CA PRO A 222 -4.17 1.13 13.97
C PRO A 222 -3.85 0.03 12.96
N LEU A 223 -4.42 -1.14 13.17
CA LEU A 223 -4.34 -2.28 12.27
C LEU A 223 -5.63 -2.36 11.45
N LEU A 224 -5.51 -2.18 10.15
CA LEU A 224 -6.59 -2.13 9.19
C LEU A 224 -6.64 -3.44 8.39
N PHE A 225 -7.66 -4.26 8.60
CA PHE A 225 -7.91 -5.45 7.80
C PHE A 225 -8.86 -5.14 6.64
N VAL A 226 -8.43 -5.45 5.42
CA VAL A 226 -9.22 -5.32 4.20
C VAL A 226 -9.57 -6.72 3.68
N PHE A 227 -10.84 -7.11 3.80
CA PHE A 227 -11.35 -8.38 3.30
C PHE A 227 -11.61 -8.28 1.79
N ALA A 228 -10.78 -8.90 0.98
CA ALA A 228 -10.88 -8.85 -0.48
C ALA A 228 -11.57 -10.11 -1.05
N PRO A 229 -12.23 -10.01 -2.21
CA PRO A 229 -12.85 -11.15 -2.88
C PRO A 229 -11.85 -12.27 -3.19
N ALA A 230 -12.29 -13.51 -3.09
CA ALA A 230 -11.51 -14.67 -3.48
C ALA A 230 -12.40 -15.75 -4.07
N GLN A 231 -11.90 -16.43 -5.11
CA GLN A 231 -12.63 -17.54 -5.72
C GLN A 231 -12.88 -18.67 -4.70
N ARG A 232 -14.06 -19.28 -4.76
CA ARG A 232 -14.48 -20.40 -3.89
C ARG A 232 -14.39 -20.10 -2.38
N ARG A 233 -14.53 -18.83 -2.01
CA ARG A 233 -14.60 -18.37 -0.61
C ARG A 233 -15.91 -17.62 -0.38
N ALA A 234 -16.33 -17.57 0.86
CA ALA A 234 -17.47 -16.73 1.26
C ALA A 234 -17.22 -15.25 0.90
N ALA A 235 -18.28 -14.51 0.70
CA ALA A 235 -18.20 -13.08 0.40
C ALA A 235 -17.38 -12.32 1.46
N PRO A 236 -16.67 -11.25 1.08
CA PRO A 236 -15.86 -10.44 2.01
C PRO A 236 -16.63 -10.03 3.27
N ALA A 237 -17.88 -9.58 3.11
CA ALA A 237 -18.73 -9.14 4.23
C ALA A 237 -19.05 -10.31 5.21
N THR A 238 -19.33 -11.51 4.69
CA THR A 238 -19.54 -12.69 5.52
C THR A 238 -18.29 -13.08 6.30
N ARG A 239 -17.11 -12.95 5.66
CA ARG A 239 -15.83 -13.25 6.32
C ARG A 239 -15.46 -12.20 7.36
N GLU A 240 -15.74 -10.93 7.07
CA GLU A 240 -15.58 -9.83 8.02
C GLU A 240 -16.46 -10.05 9.26
N ALA A 241 -17.75 -10.34 9.08
CA ALA A 241 -18.66 -10.64 10.19
C ALA A 241 -18.16 -11.82 11.04
N ALA A 242 -17.82 -12.93 10.40
CA ALA A 242 -17.30 -14.11 11.08
C ALA A 242 -15.93 -13.86 11.78
N PHE A 243 -15.14 -12.90 11.34
CA PHE A 243 -13.95 -12.46 12.05
C PHE A 243 -14.33 -11.70 13.33
N HIS A 244 -15.28 -10.76 13.27
CA HIS A 244 -15.76 -10.01 14.42
C HIS A 244 -16.38 -10.90 15.51
N ASP A 245 -17.06 -11.97 15.13
CA ASP A 245 -17.63 -12.96 16.07
C ASP A 245 -16.56 -13.70 16.89
N ARG A 246 -15.31 -13.75 16.38
CA ARG A 246 -14.20 -14.52 16.96
C ARG A 246 -13.09 -13.67 17.53
N ALA A 247 -12.93 -12.44 17.03
CA ALA A 247 -11.86 -11.55 17.47
C ALA A 247 -12.19 -10.90 18.80
N LEU A 248 -11.30 -11.07 19.77
CA LEU A 248 -11.41 -10.38 21.04
C LEU A 248 -10.90 -8.94 20.92
N PRO A 249 -11.56 -7.98 21.58
CA PRO A 249 -11.07 -6.62 21.65
C PRO A 249 -9.66 -6.57 22.26
N ASN A 250 -8.77 -5.81 21.62
CA ASN A 250 -7.46 -5.52 22.18
C ASN A 250 -7.42 -4.04 22.60
N TRP A 251 -7.19 -3.79 23.87
CA TRP A 251 -7.14 -2.43 24.43
C TRP A 251 -5.92 -1.64 23.95
N ARG A 252 -4.88 -2.36 23.53
CA ARG A 252 -3.57 -1.79 23.18
C ARG A 252 -3.42 -1.53 21.69
N ILE A 253 -4.28 -2.11 20.86
CA ILE A 253 -4.23 -2.00 19.41
C ILE A 253 -5.65 -1.77 18.90
N THR A 254 -5.86 -0.68 18.20
CA THR A 254 -7.10 -0.48 17.45
C THR A 254 -7.09 -1.37 16.23
N VAL A 255 -8.00 -2.32 16.18
CA VAL A 255 -8.21 -3.20 15.03
C VAL A 255 -9.50 -2.79 14.34
N ALA A 256 -9.38 -2.35 13.09
CA ALA A 256 -10.52 -1.98 12.25
C ALA A 256 -10.56 -2.83 10.99
N THR A 257 -11.76 -3.12 10.51
CA THR A 257 -11.98 -3.96 9.34
C THR A 257 -12.85 -3.27 8.32
N THR A 258 -12.65 -3.61 7.07
CA THR A 258 -13.54 -3.25 5.97
C THR A 258 -13.51 -4.32 4.89
N THR A 259 -14.38 -4.22 3.89
CA THR A 259 -14.28 -5.03 2.68
C THR A 259 -13.70 -4.21 1.54
N LEU A 260 -12.90 -4.82 0.67
CA LEU A 260 -12.32 -4.12 -0.47
C LEU A 260 -13.39 -3.48 -1.38
N PRO A 261 -14.53 -4.13 -1.70
CA PRO A 261 -15.58 -3.48 -2.47
C PRO A 261 -16.15 -2.23 -1.81
N LEU A 262 -16.34 -2.23 -0.48
CA LEU A 262 -16.84 -1.07 0.26
C LEU A 262 -15.80 0.06 0.27
N LEU A 263 -14.53 -0.28 0.50
CA LEU A 263 -13.43 0.66 0.53
C LEU A 263 -13.22 1.33 -0.83
N THR A 264 -13.25 0.56 -1.93
CA THR A 264 -13.07 1.11 -3.29
C THR A 264 -14.26 1.94 -3.75
N ALA A 265 -15.48 1.64 -3.27
CA ALA A 265 -16.67 2.40 -3.62
C ALA A 265 -16.77 3.75 -2.91
N HIS A 266 -16.28 3.86 -1.67
CA HIS A 266 -16.54 5.02 -0.82
C HIS A 266 -15.28 5.73 -0.31
N GLY A 267 -14.11 5.09 -0.38
CA GLY A 267 -12.86 5.60 0.20
C GLY A 267 -12.78 5.43 1.72
N PRO A 268 -11.56 5.54 2.29
CA PRO A 268 -11.30 5.28 3.71
C PRO A 268 -11.86 6.36 4.65
N GLU A 269 -12.07 7.59 4.16
CA GLU A 269 -12.58 8.72 4.95
C GLU A 269 -14.10 8.66 5.17
N ARG A 270 -14.80 7.74 4.52
CA ARG A 270 -16.21 7.47 4.76
C ARG A 270 -16.40 6.42 5.85
N PRO A 271 -17.62 6.26 6.42
CA PRO A 271 -17.89 5.26 7.44
C PRO A 271 -17.84 3.83 6.88
N VAL A 272 -16.64 3.34 6.57
CA VAL A 272 -16.40 2.01 6.00
C VAL A 272 -15.73 1.06 7.00
N TRP A 273 -15.15 1.57 8.10
CA TRP A 273 -14.37 0.81 9.06
C TRP A 273 -15.22 0.35 10.24
N ARG A 274 -15.28 -0.96 10.48
CA ARG A 274 -15.88 -1.58 11.66
C ARG A 274 -14.77 -1.89 12.69
N VAL A 275 -14.91 -1.40 13.91
CA VAL A 275 -13.89 -1.58 14.97
C VAL A 275 -14.20 -2.83 15.78
N VAL A 276 -13.22 -3.71 15.97
CA VAL A 276 -13.36 -4.93 16.77
C VAL A 276 -13.76 -4.57 18.22
N GLY A 277 -14.82 -5.21 18.71
CA GLY A 277 -15.35 -4.98 20.07
C GLY A 277 -16.21 -3.72 20.22
N GLN A 278 -16.52 -2.98 19.13
CA GLN A 278 -17.35 -1.77 19.19
C GLN A 278 -18.68 -1.88 18.40
N GLY A 279 -19.20 -3.09 18.28
CA GLY A 279 -20.47 -3.33 17.62
C GLY A 279 -20.40 -3.28 16.09
N GLU A 280 -21.52 -2.98 15.44
CA GLU A 280 -21.62 -3.04 13.98
C GLU A 280 -21.45 -1.69 13.28
N ASN A 281 -21.47 -0.61 14.03
CA ASN A 281 -21.37 0.72 13.47
C ASN A 281 -20.01 0.94 12.81
N ARG A 282 -20.05 1.40 11.56
CA ARG A 282 -18.85 1.78 10.82
C ARG A 282 -18.45 3.22 11.10
N ARG A 283 -17.16 3.47 11.04
CA ARG A 283 -16.53 4.77 11.26
C ARG A 283 -15.69 5.18 10.06
N SER A 284 -15.42 6.46 9.93
CA SER A 284 -14.38 6.96 9.03
C SER A 284 -12.99 6.66 9.61
N LEU A 285 -11.96 6.72 8.78
CA LEU A 285 -10.57 6.51 9.21
C LEU A 285 -10.17 7.49 10.33
N ALA A 286 -10.52 8.76 10.18
CA ALA A 286 -10.23 9.80 11.17
C ALA A 286 -11.00 9.62 12.49
N ALA A 287 -12.11 8.89 12.49
CA ALA A 287 -12.91 8.61 13.68
C ALA A 287 -12.57 7.28 14.37
N LEU A 288 -11.49 6.61 13.98
CA LEU A 288 -11.02 5.42 14.66
C LEU A 288 -10.54 5.78 16.08
N PRO A 289 -10.91 4.99 17.09
CA PRO A 289 -10.48 5.28 18.46
C PRO A 289 -8.97 5.07 18.61
N ALA A 290 -8.33 5.89 19.41
CA ALA A 290 -6.98 5.59 19.86
C ALA A 290 -6.99 4.34 20.76
N PRO A 291 -5.95 3.49 20.74
CA PRO A 291 -5.79 2.42 21.70
C PRO A 291 -5.63 3.01 23.12
N ARG A 292 -6.10 2.28 24.13
CA ARG A 292 -6.05 2.68 25.54
C ARG A 292 -4.75 2.23 26.20
#